data_186ef5027277b0a3104feda1464a9b03
#
_entry.id   186ef5027277b0a3104feda1464a9b03
#
_cell.length_a   1.000
_cell.length_b   1.000
_cell.length_c   1.000
_cell.angle_alpha   90.00
_cell.angle_beta   90.00
_cell.angle_gamma   90.00
#
_symmetry.space_group_name_H-M   'P 1'
#
loop_
_entity.id
_entity.type
_entity.pdbx_description
1 polymer ?
#
loop_
_entity_poly.entity_id
_entity_poly.type
_entity_poly.pdbx_seq_one_letter_code
_entity_poly.pdbx_strand_id
1 'polypeptide(L)'
;MTGLDDLRRDYRVAFLQYLPRRSEAALSRGYEIGRAAVIEGVSILELARIHHEVLLEALRETPAEELTQVATAASEFFLEVLATFDMAQRGFLDGR
;
A
#
# COMPACT_ATOMS: atom_id res chain seq x y z
N MET A 1 6.96 7.63 18.87
CA MET A 1 6.91 7.22 17.47
C MET A 1 6.57 5.75 17.31
N THR A 2 5.63 5.43 16.49
CA THR A 2 5.22 4.06 16.31
C THR A 2 5.48 3.62 14.88
N GLY A 3 5.71 2.31 14.69
CA GLY A 3 5.87 1.74 13.37
C GLY A 3 4.65 1.98 12.50
N LEU A 4 3.47 2.06 13.11
CA LEU A 4 2.23 2.28 12.38
C LEU A 4 2.18 3.68 11.75
N ASP A 5 2.65 4.69 12.47
CA ASP A 5 2.69 6.04 11.92
C ASP A 5 3.68 6.14 10.77
N ASP A 6 4.82 5.49 10.90
CA ASP A 6 5.82 5.47 9.83
C ASP A 6 5.29 4.72 8.62
N LEU A 7 4.61 3.62 8.86
CA LEU A 7 4.04 2.80 7.79
C LEU A 7 2.98 3.59 7.02
N ARG A 8 2.13 4.32 7.74
CA ARG A 8 1.10 5.15 7.11
C ARG A 8 1.74 6.21 6.22
N ARG A 9 2.78 6.87 6.71
CA ARG A 9 3.48 7.90 5.94
C ARG A 9 4.12 7.29 4.70
N ASP A 10 4.80 6.17 4.86
CA ASP A 10 5.48 5.52 3.74
C ASP A 10 4.48 5.04 2.70
N TYR A 11 3.36 4.49 3.15
CA TYR A 11 2.30 4.05 2.26
C TYR A 11 1.77 5.23 1.44
N ARG A 12 1.49 6.33 2.12
CA ARG A 12 0.93 7.50 1.46
C ARG A 12 1.87 8.02 0.38
N VAL A 13 3.16 8.15 0.70
CA VAL A 13 4.13 8.66 -0.26
C VAL A 13 4.23 7.74 -1.47
N ALA A 14 4.39 6.44 -1.25
CA ALA A 14 4.55 5.49 -2.35
C ALA A 14 3.29 5.40 -3.20
N PHE A 15 2.12 5.38 -2.55
CA PHE A 15 0.84 5.33 -3.23
C PHE A 15 0.65 6.53 -4.15
N LEU A 16 0.88 7.74 -3.62
CA LEU A 16 0.70 8.95 -4.40
C LEU A 16 1.71 9.06 -5.54
N GLN A 17 2.90 8.49 -5.37
CA GLN A 17 3.87 8.45 -6.45
C GLN A 17 3.50 7.45 -7.54
N TYR A 18 2.80 6.38 -7.17
CA TYR A 18 2.40 5.36 -8.15
C TYR A 18 1.25 5.82 -9.05
N LEU A 19 0.32 6.60 -8.51
CA LEU A 19 -0.92 6.91 -9.21
C LEU A 19 -0.72 7.55 -10.60
N PRO A 20 0.15 8.56 -10.75
CA PRO A 20 0.23 9.24 -12.05
C PRO A 20 0.98 8.46 -13.13
N ARG A 21 1.97 7.68 -12.75
CA ARG A 21 2.85 7.05 -13.73
C ARG A 21 2.88 5.53 -13.67
N ARG A 22 2.33 4.96 -12.60
CA ARG A 22 2.38 3.51 -12.37
C ARG A 22 3.81 2.99 -12.49
N SER A 23 4.77 3.70 -11.88
CA SER A 23 6.18 3.39 -12.03
C SER A 23 6.55 2.13 -11.26
N GLU A 24 7.53 1.40 -11.79
CA GLU A 24 8.08 0.22 -11.13
C GLU A 24 8.71 0.57 -9.79
N ALA A 25 9.33 1.73 -9.71
CA ALA A 25 9.99 2.16 -8.47
C ALA A 25 8.98 2.33 -7.34
N ALA A 26 7.84 2.98 -7.62
CA ALA A 26 6.81 3.15 -6.62
C ALA A 26 6.15 1.82 -6.25
N LEU A 27 5.96 0.95 -7.23
CA LEU A 27 5.40 -0.38 -6.98
C LEU A 27 6.34 -1.22 -6.12
N SER A 28 7.65 -1.08 -6.34
CA SER A 28 8.66 -1.75 -5.53
C SER A 28 8.59 -1.29 -4.07
N ARG A 29 8.26 -0.04 -3.83
CA ARG A 29 8.04 0.44 -2.47
C ARG A 29 6.83 -0.22 -1.83
N GLY A 30 5.78 -0.48 -2.62
CA GLY A 30 4.63 -1.24 -2.14
C GLY A 30 5.04 -2.63 -1.68
N TYR A 31 5.94 -3.27 -2.42
CA TYR A 31 6.49 -4.56 -2.03
C TYR A 31 7.15 -4.46 -0.65
N GLU A 32 7.99 -3.46 -0.45
CA GLU A 32 8.70 -3.28 0.82
C GLU A 32 7.73 -2.98 1.97
N ILE A 33 6.68 -2.22 1.69
CA ILE A 33 5.67 -1.90 2.69
C ILE A 33 4.95 -3.15 3.18
N GLY A 34 4.60 -4.04 2.25
CA GLY A 34 3.95 -5.30 2.61
C GLY A 34 4.83 -6.13 3.53
N ARG A 35 6.12 -6.23 3.20
CA ARG A 35 7.07 -6.96 4.05
C ARG A 35 7.23 -6.31 5.42
N ALA A 36 7.38 -5.00 5.43
CA ALA A 36 7.58 -4.26 6.67
C ALA A 36 6.39 -4.43 7.61
N ALA A 37 5.18 -4.43 7.05
CA ALA A 37 3.98 -4.62 7.86
C ALA A 37 4.00 -5.95 8.61
N VAL A 38 4.42 -7.03 7.94
CA VAL A 38 4.52 -8.33 8.59
C VAL A 38 5.58 -8.32 9.69
N ILE A 39 6.76 -7.76 9.38
CA ILE A 39 7.86 -7.71 10.33
C ILE A 39 7.49 -6.91 11.58
N GLU A 40 6.74 -5.83 11.40
CA GLU A 40 6.36 -4.95 12.51
C GLU A 40 5.09 -5.40 13.23
N GLY A 41 4.48 -6.47 12.79
CA GLY A 41 3.29 -7.01 13.43
C GLY A 41 2.02 -6.22 13.16
N VAL A 42 1.98 -5.46 12.08
CA VAL A 42 0.80 -4.71 11.68
C VAL A 42 -0.21 -5.69 11.08
N SER A 43 -1.46 -5.63 11.55
CA SER A 43 -2.48 -6.53 11.02
C SER A 43 -2.91 -6.11 9.62
N ILE A 44 -3.44 -7.08 8.87
CA ILE A 44 -3.93 -6.78 7.52
C ILE A 44 -5.08 -5.78 7.57
N LEU A 45 -5.85 -5.79 8.65
CA LEU A 45 -6.95 -4.84 8.81
C LEU A 45 -6.43 -3.41 8.96
N GLU A 46 -5.37 -3.23 9.75
CA GLU A 46 -4.74 -1.92 9.89
C GLU A 46 -4.18 -1.44 8.56
N LEU A 47 -3.56 -2.35 7.81
CA LEU A 47 -3.03 -2.03 6.51
C LEU A 47 -4.13 -1.60 5.55
N ALA A 48 -5.26 -2.31 5.56
CA ALA A 48 -6.40 -1.95 4.72
C ALA A 48 -6.99 -0.59 5.10
N ARG A 49 -6.99 -0.26 6.40
CA ARG A 49 -7.47 1.05 6.84
C ARG A 49 -6.57 2.17 6.33
N ILE A 50 -5.27 1.96 6.38
CA ILE A 50 -4.32 2.93 5.84
C ILE A 50 -4.60 3.15 4.36
N HIS A 51 -4.74 2.06 3.61
CA HIS A 51 -5.07 2.15 2.18
C HIS A 51 -6.36 2.93 1.95
N HIS A 52 -7.39 2.63 2.73
CA HIS A 52 -8.68 3.29 2.59
C HIS A 52 -8.56 4.80 2.81
N GLU A 53 -7.85 5.22 3.85
CA GLU A 53 -7.67 6.63 4.15
C GLU A 53 -6.94 7.36 3.03
N VAL A 54 -5.87 6.75 2.54
CA VAL A 54 -5.08 7.37 1.49
C VAL A 54 -5.85 7.40 0.17
N LEU A 55 -6.59 6.33 -0.12
CA LEU A 55 -7.42 6.27 -1.32
C LEU A 55 -8.48 7.39 -1.32
N LEU A 56 -9.16 7.57 -0.20
CA LEU A 56 -10.17 8.64 -0.11
C LEU A 56 -9.55 10.01 -0.33
N GLU A 57 -8.38 10.23 0.24
CA GLU A 57 -7.67 11.48 0.05
C GLU A 57 -7.40 11.73 -1.44
N ALA A 58 -6.90 10.71 -2.13
CA ALA A 58 -6.59 10.81 -3.55
C ALA A 58 -7.84 11.05 -4.39
N LEU A 59 -8.92 10.33 -4.09
CA LEU A 59 -10.15 10.45 -4.87
C LEU A 59 -10.80 11.82 -4.72
N ARG A 60 -10.70 12.42 -3.54
CA ARG A 60 -11.27 13.77 -3.32
C ARG A 60 -10.63 14.82 -4.21
N GLU A 61 -9.39 14.61 -4.62
CA GLU A 61 -8.66 15.56 -5.43
C GLU A 61 -8.59 15.15 -6.90
N THR A 62 -9.30 14.08 -7.27
CA THR A 62 -9.24 13.55 -8.63
C THR A 62 -10.43 14.06 -9.45
N PRO A 63 -10.19 14.64 -10.65
CA PRO A 63 -11.28 15.02 -11.54
C PRO A 63 -12.13 13.80 -11.93
N ALA A 64 -13.41 14.03 -12.16
CA ALA A 64 -14.35 12.94 -12.45
C ALA A 64 -13.90 12.08 -13.64
N GLU A 65 -13.32 12.69 -14.66
CA GLU A 65 -12.91 11.97 -15.86
C GLU A 65 -11.70 11.08 -15.63
N GLU A 66 -11.00 11.23 -14.50
CA GLU A 66 -9.83 10.43 -14.18
C GLU A 66 -10.08 9.40 -13.07
N LEU A 67 -11.29 9.33 -12.55
CA LEU A 67 -11.58 8.47 -11.40
C LEU A 67 -11.30 7.01 -11.68
N THR A 68 -11.68 6.52 -12.86
CA THR A 68 -11.44 5.10 -13.19
C THR A 68 -9.97 4.78 -13.26
N GLN A 69 -9.17 5.65 -13.85
CA GLN A 69 -7.73 5.43 -13.96
C GLN A 69 -7.07 5.43 -12.58
N VAL A 70 -7.46 6.38 -11.73
CA VAL A 70 -6.90 6.46 -10.38
C VAL A 70 -7.30 5.24 -9.55
N ALA A 71 -8.58 4.85 -9.63
CA ALA A 71 -9.07 3.68 -8.89
C ALA A 71 -8.35 2.42 -9.34
N THR A 72 -8.10 2.27 -10.65
CA THR A 72 -7.39 1.11 -11.17
C THR A 72 -5.95 1.07 -10.67
N ALA A 73 -5.25 2.20 -10.73
CA ALA A 73 -3.88 2.26 -10.24
C ALA A 73 -3.81 2.00 -8.74
N ALA A 74 -4.77 2.54 -7.99
CA ALA A 74 -4.84 2.33 -6.55
C ALA A 74 -5.01 0.85 -6.21
N SER A 75 -5.87 0.17 -6.97
CA SER A 75 -6.10 -1.26 -6.80
C SER A 75 -4.84 -2.06 -7.10
N GLU A 76 -4.14 -1.72 -8.17
CA GLU A 76 -2.89 -2.39 -8.52
C GLU A 76 -1.86 -2.27 -7.41
N PHE A 77 -1.71 -1.07 -6.86
CA PHE A 77 -0.75 -0.82 -5.79
C PHE A 77 -1.11 -1.63 -4.56
N PHE A 78 -2.39 -1.60 -4.17
CA PHE A 78 -2.84 -2.31 -2.98
C PHE A 78 -2.66 -3.82 -3.14
N LEU A 79 -2.96 -4.36 -4.33
CA LEU A 79 -2.76 -5.79 -4.58
C LEU A 79 -1.30 -6.19 -4.44
N GLU A 80 -0.38 -5.33 -4.88
CA GLU A 80 1.05 -5.61 -4.69
C GLU A 80 1.40 -5.65 -3.20
N VAL A 81 0.91 -4.69 -2.43
CA VAL A 81 1.16 -4.65 -0.99
C VAL A 81 0.58 -5.90 -0.31
N LEU A 82 -0.66 -6.25 -0.67
CA LEU A 82 -1.31 -7.43 -0.09
C LEU A 82 -0.61 -8.72 -0.47
N ALA A 83 -0.17 -8.84 -1.72
CA ALA A 83 0.51 -10.05 -2.19
C ALA A 83 1.82 -10.24 -1.43
N THR A 84 2.58 -9.16 -1.24
CA THR A 84 3.84 -9.26 -0.51
C THR A 84 3.62 -9.47 0.98
N PHE A 85 2.56 -8.89 1.54
CA PHE A 85 2.16 -9.17 2.92
C PHE A 85 1.87 -10.66 3.10
N ASP A 86 1.06 -11.21 2.19
CA ASP A 86 0.68 -12.61 2.26
C ASP A 86 1.89 -13.53 2.14
N MET A 87 2.76 -13.26 1.18
CA MET A 87 3.97 -14.07 0.98
C MET A 87 4.92 -13.98 2.17
N ALA A 88 5.12 -12.78 2.71
CA ALA A 88 6.00 -12.58 3.86
C ALA A 88 5.44 -13.28 5.10
N GLN A 89 4.12 -13.23 5.29
CA GLN A 89 3.48 -13.88 6.42
C GLN A 89 3.61 -15.39 6.33
N ARG A 90 3.41 -15.96 5.14
CA ARG A 90 3.56 -17.39 4.92
C ARG A 90 5.00 -17.83 5.16
N GLY A 91 5.97 -17.08 4.62
CA GLY A 91 7.37 -17.39 4.82
C GLY A 91 7.77 -17.31 6.27
N PHE A 92 7.20 -16.33 6.99
CA PHE A 92 7.46 -16.17 8.42
C PHE A 92 6.95 -17.38 9.21
N LEU A 93 5.77 -17.87 8.85
CA LEU A 93 5.20 -19.05 9.52
C LEU A 93 5.90 -20.33 9.13
N ASP A 94 6.21 -20.50 7.84
CA ASP A 94 6.79 -21.72 7.32
C ASP A 94 8.28 -21.84 7.65
N GLY A 95 8.94 -20.72 7.88
CA GLY A 95 10.37 -20.68 8.14
C GLY A 95 10.76 -21.06 9.56
N ARG A 96 9.80 -21.49 10.36
CA ARG A 96 10.07 -21.92 11.74
C ARG A 96 10.47 -23.39 11.85
#